data_c40a2eb8232e9a89edc8c76b8ea82186
#
_entry.id   c40a2eb8232e9a89edc8c76b8ea82186
#
_cell.length_a   1.000
_cell.length_b   1.000
_cell.length_c   1.000
_cell.angle_alpha   90.00
_cell.angle_beta   90.00
_cell.angle_gamma   90.00
#
_symmetry.space_group_name_H-M   'P 1'
#
loop_
_entity.id
_entity.type
_entity.pdbx_description
1 polymer ?
#
loop_
_entity_poly.entity_id
_entity_poly.type
_entity_poly.pdbx_seq_one_letter_code
_entity_poly.pdbx_strand_id
1 'polypeptide(L)'
;MARVFSTEDGNLQTASILTSRVINYSDIDLTFAKKSNNDVFKKNDAAAVKQAVKNLLLTNVGEKPFEPTFGGNLNNFLFDLHTEYDNQDVEDAVAEAISNHEPRAILRNVIADVDPDGNRVKVKVRFQVINVPETQEVLIDLTRAR
;
A
#
# COMPACT_ATOMS: atom_id res chain seq x y z
N MET A 1 -48.68 0.15 -16.59
CA MET A 1 -47.38 -0.48 -16.89
C MET A 1 -46.20 0.08 -16.07
N ALA A 2 -46.41 1.14 -15.32
CA ALA A 2 -45.34 1.72 -14.46
C ALA A 2 -45.03 0.90 -13.19
N ARG A 3 -45.84 -0.11 -12.92
CA ARG A 3 -45.75 -0.90 -11.69
C ARG A 3 -44.62 -1.93 -11.66
N VAL A 4 -44.13 -2.28 -12.81
CA VAL A 4 -43.06 -3.29 -12.93
C VAL A 4 -41.75 -2.67 -12.41
N PHE A 5 -41.54 -1.39 -12.62
CA PHE A 5 -40.35 -0.70 -12.15
C PHE A 5 -40.22 -0.64 -10.62
N SER A 6 -41.32 -0.46 -9.91
CA SER A 6 -41.26 -0.36 -8.45
C SER A 6 -40.98 -1.71 -7.77
N THR A 7 -41.29 -2.79 -8.42
CA THR A 7 -41.00 -4.13 -7.89
C THR A 7 -39.57 -4.55 -8.23
N GLU A 8 -39.08 -4.13 -9.38
CA GLU A 8 -37.70 -4.35 -9.80
C GLU A 8 -36.74 -3.47 -8.99
N ASP A 9 -37.11 -2.22 -8.70
CA ASP A 9 -36.31 -1.33 -7.87
C ASP A 9 -36.08 -1.87 -6.47
N GLY A 10 -37.06 -2.49 -5.85
CA GLY A 10 -36.91 -3.14 -4.55
C GLY A 10 -35.98 -4.35 -4.59
N ASN A 11 -35.92 -5.06 -5.70
CA ASN A 11 -35.03 -6.21 -5.88
C ASN A 11 -33.62 -5.81 -6.28
N LEU A 12 -33.47 -4.74 -7.06
CA LEU A 12 -32.18 -4.17 -7.44
C LEU A 12 -31.43 -3.58 -6.26
N GLN A 13 -32.14 -2.98 -5.31
CA GLN A 13 -31.49 -2.36 -4.13
C GLN A 13 -30.87 -3.38 -3.19
N THR A 14 -31.38 -4.60 -3.14
CA THR A 14 -30.87 -5.60 -2.19
C THR A 14 -29.88 -6.58 -2.79
N ALA A 15 -29.98 -6.90 -4.08
CA ALA A 15 -29.18 -7.97 -4.68
C ALA A 15 -28.09 -7.45 -5.64
N SER A 16 -28.39 -6.46 -6.47
CA SER A 16 -27.47 -6.06 -7.54
C SER A 16 -26.41 -5.05 -7.10
N ILE A 17 -26.74 -4.17 -6.16
CA ILE A 17 -25.78 -3.16 -5.66
C ILE A 17 -24.68 -3.79 -4.80
N LEU A 18 -25.02 -4.84 -4.05
CA LEU A 18 -24.06 -5.56 -3.22
C LEU A 18 -23.12 -6.48 -4.02
N THR A 19 -23.54 -6.91 -5.21
CA THR A 19 -22.77 -7.80 -6.07
C THR A 19 -22.02 -7.10 -7.20
N SER A 20 -22.29 -5.81 -7.44
CA SER A 20 -21.74 -5.07 -8.57
C SER A 20 -20.43 -4.34 -8.29
N ARG A 21 -19.78 -4.56 -7.15
CA ARG A 21 -18.44 -3.98 -6.91
C ARG A 21 -17.45 -4.62 -7.86
N VAL A 22 -17.11 -3.89 -8.91
CA VAL A 22 -16.07 -4.33 -9.84
C VAL A 22 -14.73 -4.31 -9.10
N ILE A 23 -14.07 -5.47 -9.05
CA ILE A 23 -12.71 -5.59 -8.54
C ILE A 23 -11.77 -5.04 -9.62
N ASN A 24 -11.17 -3.90 -9.36
CA ASN A 24 -10.27 -3.24 -10.31
C ASN A 24 -8.83 -3.72 -10.17
N TYR A 25 -8.42 -4.07 -8.96
CA TYR A 25 -7.07 -4.50 -8.64
C TYR A 25 -7.11 -5.81 -7.88
N SER A 26 -6.27 -6.75 -8.24
CA SER A 26 -6.17 -8.04 -7.56
C SER A 26 -4.71 -8.47 -7.50
N ASP A 27 -4.29 -8.95 -6.34
CA ASP A 27 -2.94 -9.45 -6.09
C ASP A 27 -2.99 -10.71 -5.22
N ILE A 28 -1.92 -11.49 -5.21
CA ILE A 28 -1.77 -12.66 -4.35
C ILE A 28 -1.42 -12.19 -2.94
N ASP A 29 -2.04 -12.80 -1.92
CA ASP A 29 -1.66 -12.55 -0.54
C ASP A 29 -0.27 -13.14 -0.25
N LEU A 30 0.70 -12.28 0.06
CA LEU A 30 2.08 -12.68 0.34
C LEU A 30 2.27 -13.41 1.67
N THR A 31 1.23 -13.57 2.47
CA THR A 31 1.27 -14.48 3.63
C THR A 31 1.27 -15.95 3.20
N PHE A 32 0.89 -16.22 1.95
CA PHE A 32 0.74 -17.55 1.38
C PHE A 32 -0.16 -18.49 2.22
N ALA A 33 -1.07 -17.92 2.99
CA ALA A 33 -2.02 -18.69 3.77
C ALA A 33 -2.90 -19.53 2.82
N LYS A 34 -3.07 -20.80 3.16
CA LYS A 34 -3.77 -21.79 2.35
C LYS A 34 -5.26 -21.75 2.60
N LYS A 35 -6.05 -21.68 1.53
CA LYS A 35 -7.49 -21.87 1.58
C LYS A 35 -7.86 -23.35 1.71
N SER A 36 -9.13 -23.61 2.02
CA SER A 36 -9.69 -24.97 2.07
C SER A 36 -9.61 -25.74 0.73
N ASN A 37 -9.58 -25.03 -0.39
CA ASN A 37 -9.43 -25.58 -1.73
C ASN A 37 -7.96 -25.74 -2.19
N ASN A 38 -6.99 -25.64 -1.29
CA ASN A 38 -5.56 -25.70 -1.56
C ASN A 38 -4.97 -24.52 -2.39
N ASP A 39 -5.75 -23.45 -2.60
CA ASP A 39 -5.30 -22.23 -3.28
C ASP A 39 -4.85 -21.15 -2.27
N VAL A 40 -4.21 -20.10 -2.75
CA VAL A 40 -3.75 -18.95 -1.94
C VAL A 40 -4.86 -17.89 -1.88
N PHE A 41 -4.87 -17.10 -0.80
CA PHE A 41 -5.76 -15.95 -0.73
C PHE A 41 -5.36 -14.87 -1.73
N LYS A 42 -6.36 -14.12 -2.20
CA LYS A 42 -6.17 -12.92 -3.02
C LYS A 42 -6.54 -11.68 -2.22
N LYS A 43 -5.80 -10.62 -2.43
CA LYS A 43 -6.15 -9.27 -1.97
C LYS A 43 -6.73 -8.49 -3.12
N ASN A 44 -7.76 -7.71 -2.85
CA ASN A 44 -8.47 -6.95 -3.88
C ASN A 44 -8.45 -5.46 -3.55
N ASP A 45 -8.52 -4.63 -4.60
CA ASP A 45 -8.66 -3.18 -4.55
C ASP A 45 -7.66 -2.51 -3.59
N ALA A 46 -8.15 -1.80 -2.57
CA ALA A 46 -7.32 -1.07 -1.62
C ALA A 46 -6.32 -1.97 -0.89
N ALA A 47 -6.68 -3.22 -0.56
CA ALA A 47 -5.79 -4.15 0.12
C ALA A 47 -4.62 -4.60 -0.78
N ALA A 48 -4.87 -4.75 -2.10
CA ALA A 48 -3.83 -5.07 -3.07
C ALA A 48 -2.84 -3.91 -3.23
N VAL A 49 -3.35 -2.67 -3.40
CA VAL A 49 -2.49 -1.48 -3.51
C VAL A 49 -1.72 -1.22 -2.21
N LYS A 50 -2.36 -1.43 -1.05
CA LYS A 50 -1.70 -1.32 0.25
C LYS A 50 -0.52 -2.29 0.38
N GLN A 51 -0.68 -3.52 -0.08
CA GLN A 51 0.40 -4.51 -0.12
C GLN A 51 1.51 -4.08 -1.09
N ALA A 52 1.16 -3.57 -2.28
CA ALA A 52 2.11 -3.09 -3.26
C ALA A 52 2.96 -1.93 -2.72
N VAL A 53 2.34 -0.92 -2.10
CA VAL A 53 3.05 0.19 -1.45
C VAL A 53 3.98 -0.31 -0.34
N LYS A 54 3.51 -1.24 0.50
CA LYS A 54 4.35 -1.82 1.54
C LYS A 54 5.57 -2.54 0.95
N ASN A 55 5.38 -3.33 -0.09
CA ASN A 55 6.47 -4.05 -0.74
C ASN A 55 7.47 -3.10 -1.41
N LEU A 56 6.96 -2.07 -2.12
CA LEU A 56 7.79 -1.04 -2.73
C LEU A 56 8.73 -0.40 -1.69
N LEU A 57 8.20 0.01 -0.56
CA LEU A 57 8.98 0.70 0.47
C LEU A 57 9.97 -0.22 1.21
N LEU A 58 9.67 -1.52 1.31
CA LEU A 58 10.56 -2.51 1.92
C LEU A 58 11.62 -3.06 0.96
N THR A 59 11.49 -2.80 -0.34
CA THR A 59 12.47 -3.21 -1.35
C THR A 59 13.56 -2.16 -1.46
N ASN A 60 14.82 -2.59 -1.48
CA ASN A 60 15.93 -1.68 -1.71
C ASN A 60 16.14 -1.44 -3.21
N VAL A 61 16.66 -0.29 -3.54
CA VAL A 61 17.10 0.04 -4.89
C VAL A 61 18.14 -0.97 -5.35
N GLY A 62 17.96 -1.52 -6.55
CA GLY A 62 18.84 -2.57 -7.11
C GLY A 62 18.45 -4.01 -6.78
N GLU A 63 17.50 -4.28 -5.89
CA GLU A 63 17.08 -5.64 -5.55
C GLU A 63 16.14 -6.25 -6.60
N LYS A 64 15.34 -5.43 -7.29
CA LYS A 64 14.41 -5.93 -8.30
C LYS A 64 15.11 -6.17 -9.63
N PRO A 65 15.16 -7.42 -10.15
CA PRO A 65 15.71 -7.69 -11.46
C PRO A 65 14.99 -6.89 -12.55
N PHE A 66 15.75 -6.34 -13.51
CA PHE A 66 15.28 -5.55 -14.65
C PHE A 66 14.68 -4.18 -14.35
N GLU A 67 14.49 -3.83 -13.07
CA GLU A 67 14.02 -2.49 -12.63
C GLU A 67 14.88 -1.99 -11.46
N PRO A 68 16.13 -1.61 -11.70
CA PRO A 68 17.07 -1.28 -10.63
C PRO A 68 16.68 -0.01 -9.85
N THR A 69 15.83 0.84 -10.39
CA THR A 69 15.34 2.06 -9.73
C THR A 69 14.13 1.81 -8.82
N PHE A 70 13.55 0.61 -8.87
CA PHE A 70 12.41 0.26 -8.03
C PHE A 70 12.85 0.07 -6.57
N GLY A 71 12.18 0.76 -5.64
CA GLY A 71 12.42 0.60 -4.20
C GLY A 71 12.30 1.90 -3.43
N GLY A 72 11.98 1.79 -2.14
CA GLY A 72 11.90 2.92 -1.20
C GLY A 72 13.21 3.20 -0.47
N ASN A 73 14.18 2.29 -0.57
CA ASN A 73 15.52 2.41 0.01
C ASN A 73 15.58 2.72 1.52
N LEU A 74 14.53 2.39 2.25
CA LEU A 74 14.40 2.73 3.68
C LEU A 74 15.50 2.10 4.55
N ASN A 75 16.04 0.95 4.13
CA ASN A 75 17.13 0.31 4.86
C ASN A 75 18.41 1.14 4.85
N ASN A 76 18.69 1.91 3.80
CA ASN A 76 19.87 2.76 3.77
C ASN A 76 19.81 3.83 4.86
N PHE A 77 18.65 4.47 5.05
CA PHE A 77 18.46 5.43 6.14
C PHE A 77 18.68 4.83 7.53
N LEU A 78 18.39 3.52 7.69
CA LEU A 78 18.62 2.81 8.94
C LEU A 78 20.10 2.51 9.21
N PHE A 79 20.90 2.35 8.15
CA PHE A 79 22.32 1.99 8.25
C PHE A 79 23.28 3.16 8.09
N ASP A 80 22.82 4.27 7.55
CA ASP A 80 23.63 5.48 7.41
C ASP A 80 23.86 6.17 8.76
N LEU A 81 24.94 6.96 8.84
CA LEU A 81 25.27 7.72 10.03
C LEU A 81 24.24 8.85 10.21
N HIS A 82 23.59 8.87 11.33
CA HIS A 82 22.49 9.74 11.71
C HIS A 82 22.72 11.25 11.65
N THR A 83 23.91 11.70 11.34
CA THR A 83 24.24 13.11 11.24
C THR A 83 23.88 13.71 9.87
N GLU A 84 23.49 12.89 8.90
CA GLU A 84 23.32 13.34 7.51
C GLU A 84 21.86 13.41 7.06
N TYR A 85 20.93 12.71 7.73
CA TYR A 85 19.52 12.65 7.29
C TYR A 85 18.56 13.16 8.36
N ASP A 86 17.62 14.00 7.92
CA ASP A 86 16.50 14.48 8.72
C ASP A 86 15.22 13.66 8.37
N ASN A 87 14.20 13.77 9.22
CA ASN A 87 12.88 13.16 8.97
C ASN A 87 12.33 13.58 7.60
N GLN A 88 12.58 14.80 7.18
CA GLN A 88 12.13 15.32 5.89
C GLN A 88 12.77 14.59 4.71
N ASP A 89 14.04 14.23 4.78
CA ASP A 89 14.74 13.50 3.73
C ASP A 89 14.10 12.11 3.50
N VAL A 90 13.72 11.44 4.59
CA VAL A 90 13.02 10.15 4.53
C VAL A 90 11.61 10.31 3.96
N GLU A 91 10.90 11.37 4.36
CA GLU A 91 9.54 11.66 3.85
C GLU A 91 9.57 11.94 2.35
N ASP A 92 10.52 12.72 1.87
CA ASP A 92 10.67 13.08 0.46
C ASP A 92 11.06 11.86 -0.39
N ALA A 93 12.00 11.03 0.10
CA ALA A 93 12.38 9.79 -0.59
C ALA A 93 11.20 8.81 -0.71
N VAL A 94 10.41 8.66 0.34
CA VAL A 94 9.20 7.82 0.33
C VAL A 94 8.14 8.37 -0.63
N ALA A 95 7.94 9.69 -0.64
CA ALA A 95 7.00 10.35 -1.53
C ALA A 95 7.40 10.17 -3.00
N GLU A 96 8.69 10.34 -3.31
CA GLU A 96 9.23 10.12 -4.64
C GLU A 96 9.08 8.67 -5.09
N ALA A 97 9.45 7.71 -4.24
CA ALA A 97 9.32 6.28 -4.55
C ALA A 97 7.87 5.89 -4.88
N ILE A 98 6.90 6.34 -4.09
CA ILE A 98 5.48 6.04 -4.34
C ILE A 98 5.00 6.71 -5.63
N SER A 99 5.33 7.98 -5.86
CA SER A 99 4.91 8.72 -7.04
C SER A 99 5.45 8.10 -8.33
N ASN A 100 6.69 7.59 -8.29
CA ASN A 100 7.34 7.01 -9.47
C ASN A 100 6.87 5.58 -9.77
N HIS A 101 6.59 4.78 -8.74
CA HIS A 101 6.39 3.33 -8.91
C HIS A 101 4.98 2.84 -8.62
N GLU A 102 4.13 3.63 -7.95
CA GLU A 102 2.76 3.21 -7.62
C GLU A 102 1.72 4.27 -8.00
N PRO A 103 1.44 4.44 -9.29
CA PRO A 103 0.53 5.49 -9.78
C PRO A 103 -0.93 5.30 -9.32
N ARG A 104 -1.30 4.12 -8.82
CA ARG A 104 -2.64 3.84 -8.27
C ARG A 104 -2.86 4.44 -6.88
N ALA A 105 -1.77 4.81 -6.19
CA ALA A 105 -1.79 5.39 -4.86
C ALA A 105 -1.59 6.90 -4.95
N ILE A 106 -2.64 7.66 -4.68
CA ILE A 106 -2.55 9.13 -4.57
C ILE A 106 -2.07 9.46 -3.16
N LEU A 107 -0.82 9.86 -3.05
CA LEU A 107 -0.21 10.22 -1.77
C LEU A 107 -0.94 11.42 -1.13
N ARG A 108 -1.22 11.33 0.16
CA ARG A 108 -1.85 12.38 0.95
C ARG A 108 -0.90 12.94 2.00
N ASN A 109 -0.22 12.09 2.70
CA ASN A 109 0.72 12.49 3.74
C ASN A 109 1.73 11.38 4.01
N VAL A 110 2.96 11.77 4.30
CA VAL A 110 4.02 10.91 4.83
C VAL A 110 4.48 11.51 6.13
N ILE A 111 4.72 10.71 7.12
CA ILE A 111 5.30 11.11 8.40
C ILE A 111 6.41 10.12 8.71
N ALA A 112 7.61 10.59 8.82
CA ALA A 112 8.78 9.82 9.27
C ALA A 112 9.12 10.19 10.71
N ASP A 113 9.58 9.20 11.46
CA ASP A 113 10.10 9.33 12.81
C ASP A 113 11.39 8.50 12.88
N VAL A 114 12.49 9.19 12.82
CA VAL A 114 13.84 8.60 12.87
C VAL A 114 14.35 8.72 14.28
N ASP A 115 14.57 7.59 14.95
CA ASP A 115 15.16 7.50 16.28
C ASP A 115 16.61 7.02 16.18
N PRO A 116 17.56 7.94 16.26
CA PRO A 116 18.99 7.64 16.18
C PRO A 116 19.47 6.72 17.28
N ASP A 117 19.07 7.00 18.50
CA ASP A 117 19.52 6.28 19.68
C ASP A 117 18.95 4.85 19.73
N GLY A 118 17.70 4.71 19.26
CA GLY A 118 17.02 3.42 19.16
C GLY A 118 17.38 2.62 17.89
N ASN A 119 18.13 3.17 16.95
CA ASN A 119 18.39 2.57 15.63
C ASN A 119 17.08 2.13 14.95
N ARG A 120 16.12 3.04 14.86
CA ARG A 120 14.77 2.76 14.39
C ARG A 120 14.29 3.85 13.43
N VAL A 121 13.62 3.41 12.38
CA VAL A 121 12.93 4.27 11.42
C VAL A 121 11.49 3.85 11.33
N LYS A 122 10.58 4.73 11.69
CA LYS A 122 9.13 4.54 11.52
C LYS A 122 8.64 5.44 10.42
N VAL A 123 7.91 4.88 9.47
CA VAL A 123 7.28 5.62 8.40
C VAL A 123 5.79 5.31 8.38
N LYS A 124 4.98 6.36 8.45
CA LYS A 124 3.54 6.31 8.31
C LYS A 124 3.14 6.98 7.01
N VAL A 125 2.59 6.21 6.09
CA VAL A 125 2.13 6.69 4.79
C VAL A 125 0.62 6.66 4.74
N ARG A 126 0.01 7.80 4.38
CA ARG A 126 -1.42 7.91 4.10
C ARG A 126 -1.63 8.22 2.62
N PHE A 127 -2.42 7.42 1.98
CA PHE A 127 -2.73 7.56 0.56
C PHE A 127 -4.17 7.16 0.27
N GLN A 128 -4.66 7.58 -0.88
CA GLN A 128 -5.96 7.20 -1.41
C GLN A 128 -5.76 6.37 -2.67
N VAL A 129 -6.49 5.27 -2.78
CA VAL A 129 -6.47 4.45 -4.00
C VAL A 129 -7.44 5.04 -5.03
N ILE A 130 -7.03 5.10 -6.29
CA ILE A 130 -7.90 5.55 -7.38
C ILE A 130 -9.18 4.69 -7.38
N ASN A 131 -10.34 5.33 -7.49
CA ASN A 131 -11.68 4.73 -7.43
C ASN A 131 -12.10 4.15 -6.06
N VAL A 132 -11.32 4.37 -5.00
CA VAL A 132 -11.70 4.02 -3.62
C VAL A 132 -11.72 5.31 -2.78
N PRO A 133 -12.87 5.71 -2.23
CA PRO A 133 -12.98 6.99 -1.51
C PRO A 133 -12.24 6.98 -0.16
N GLU A 134 -11.99 5.80 0.38
CA GLU A 134 -11.38 5.63 1.70
C GLU A 134 -9.87 5.86 1.66
N THR A 135 -9.36 6.66 2.61
CA THR A 135 -7.91 6.83 2.82
C THR A 135 -7.34 5.57 3.47
N GLN A 136 -6.28 5.07 2.89
CA GLN A 136 -5.53 3.92 3.41
C GLN A 136 -4.30 4.41 4.19
N GLU A 137 -3.93 3.64 5.19
CA GLU A 137 -2.71 3.90 5.99
C GLU A 137 -1.81 2.67 6.00
N VAL A 138 -0.52 2.89 5.78
CA VAL A 138 0.54 1.89 5.92
C VAL A 138 1.52 2.39 6.98
N LEU A 139 1.82 1.54 7.95
CA LEU A 139 2.87 1.76 8.94
C LEU A 139 4.01 0.78 8.64
N ILE A 140 5.21 1.31 8.52
CA ILE A 140 6.44 0.55 8.40
C ILE A 140 7.31 0.91 9.60
N ASP A 141 7.81 -0.10 10.27
CA ASP A 141 8.64 0.02 11.46
C ASP A 141 9.89 -0.85 11.24
N LEU A 142 11.01 -0.20 11.03
CA LEU A 142 12.29 -0.84 10.81
C LEU A 142 13.18 -0.61 12.03
N THR A 143 13.78 -1.67 12.53
CA THR A 143 14.71 -1.63 13.65
C THR A 143 15.96 -2.42 13.29
N ARG A 144 17.12 -1.83 13.49
CA ARG A 144 18.38 -2.51 13.29
C ARG A 144 18.60 -3.52 14.42
N ALA A 145 18.73 -4.79 14.08
CA ALA A 145 19.17 -5.80 15.05
C ALA A 145 20.63 -5.55 15.44
N ARG A 146 20.89 -5.60 16.73
CA ARG A 146 22.26 -5.53 17.28
C ARG A 146 22.95 -6.86 17.14
#